data_8b45ddb871c17601a9f04d166788df52
#
_entry.id   8b45ddb871c17601a9f04d166788df52
#
_cell.length_a   1.000
_cell.length_b   1.000
_cell.length_c   1.000
_cell.angle_alpha   90.00
_cell.angle_beta   90.00
_cell.angle_gamma   90.00
#
_symmetry.space_group_name_H-M   'P 1'
#
loop_
_entity.id
_entity.type
_entity.pdbx_description
1 polymer ?
#
loop_
_entity_poly.entity_id
_entity_poly.type
_entity_poly.pdbx_seq_one_letter_code
_entity_poly.pdbx_strand_id
1 'polypeptide(L)'
;MELLLDIGNSRSKARLHDAGQLTEMQLENISAEQWSLITAVYCASVAADSRVLAIRDQVPSFIPFIQIRSEAQAFDVTNSYQQPHLLGVDRWLALVAAAELYPNTELLIADAGTALTID
;
A
#
# COMPACT_ATOMS: atom_id res chain seq x y z
N MET A 1 6.30 15.24 -0.60
CA MET A 1 5.22 14.45 0.03
C MET A 1 4.84 13.28 -0.87
N GLU A 2 4.49 12.14 -0.30
CA GLU A 2 3.94 11.00 -1.04
C GLU A 2 2.54 10.68 -0.53
N LEU A 3 1.66 10.27 -1.44
CA LEU A 3 0.34 9.78 -1.07
C LEU A 3 0.34 8.25 -1.09
N LEU A 4 -0.04 7.65 0.01
CA LEU A 4 -0.12 6.20 0.18
C LEU A 4 -1.59 5.77 0.16
N LEU A 5 -1.93 4.85 -0.73
CA LEU A 5 -3.28 4.30 -0.89
C LEU A 5 -3.29 2.82 -0.56
N ASP A 6 -4.19 2.42 0.31
CA ASP A 6 -4.53 1.03 0.61
C ASP A 6 -5.99 0.80 0.19
N ILE A 7 -6.18 0.02 -0.88
CA ILE A 7 -7.49 -0.22 -1.48
C ILE A 7 -7.91 -1.66 -1.21
N GLY A 8 -8.73 -1.84 -0.19
CA GLY A 8 -9.36 -3.11 0.12
C GLY A 8 -10.70 -3.31 -0.61
N ASN A 9 -11.28 -4.51 -0.45
CA ASN A 9 -12.58 -4.83 -1.05
C ASN A 9 -13.73 -4.01 -0.45
N SER A 10 -13.67 -3.69 0.84
CA SER A 10 -14.72 -2.96 1.56
C SER A 10 -14.37 -1.52 1.84
N ARG A 11 -13.08 -1.21 2.01
CA ARG A 11 -12.61 0.12 2.43
C ARG A 11 -11.38 0.52 1.64
N SER A 12 -11.20 1.83 1.51
CA SER A 12 -9.96 2.43 1.03
C SER A 12 -9.45 3.41 2.07
N LYS A 13 -8.13 3.43 2.26
CA LYS A 13 -7.45 4.36 3.15
C LYS A 13 -6.45 5.16 2.34
N ALA A 14 -6.36 6.44 2.63
CA ALA A 14 -5.35 7.32 2.07
C ALA A 14 -4.58 7.99 3.19
N ARG A 15 -3.26 8.02 3.08
CA ARG A 15 -2.38 8.70 4.02
C ARG A 15 -1.34 9.52 3.27
N LEU A 16 -1.14 10.72 3.74
CA LEU A 16 -0.06 11.58 3.26
C LEU A 16 1.18 11.31 4.10
N HIS A 17 2.27 10.97 3.46
CA HIS A 17 3.59 10.84 4.06
C HIS A 17 4.41 12.09 3.79
N ASP A 18 4.88 12.73 4.85
CA ASP A 18 5.76 13.90 4.79
C ASP A 18 6.78 13.86 5.92
N ALA A 19 8.05 13.87 5.58
CA ALA A 19 9.17 13.90 6.54
C ALA A 19 9.04 12.85 7.69
N GLY A 20 8.60 11.64 7.36
CA GLY A 20 8.43 10.54 8.32
C GLY A 20 7.12 10.55 9.09
N GLN A 21 6.25 11.52 8.84
CA GLN A 21 4.92 11.59 9.43
C GLN A 21 3.84 11.08 8.47
N LEU A 22 2.85 10.38 9.02
CA LEU A 22 1.70 9.89 8.28
C LEU A 22 0.44 10.58 8.78
N THR A 23 -0.27 11.26 7.87
CA THR A 23 -1.54 11.92 8.14
C THR A 23 -2.65 11.26 7.35
N GLU A 24 -3.72 10.86 8.00
CA GLU A 24 -4.90 10.30 7.33
C GLU A 24 -5.59 11.37 6.50
N MET A 25 -5.95 10.99 5.25
CA MET A 25 -6.56 11.89 4.28
C MET A 25 -7.77 11.23 3.64
N GLN A 26 -8.62 12.05 3.03
CA GLN A 26 -9.63 11.59 2.08
C GLN A 26 -9.33 12.23 0.73
N LEU A 27 -9.35 11.46 -0.34
CA LEU A 27 -8.93 11.92 -1.68
C LEU A 27 -9.71 13.16 -2.13
N GLU A 28 -11.00 13.17 -1.88
CA GLU A 28 -11.90 14.28 -2.22
C GLU A 28 -11.59 15.58 -1.46
N ASN A 29 -10.83 15.50 -0.38
CA ASN A 29 -10.47 16.65 0.45
C ASN A 29 -9.07 17.19 0.15
N ILE A 30 -8.33 16.57 -0.77
CA ILE A 30 -6.99 17.04 -1.16
C ILE A 30 -7.14 18.27 -2.06
N SER A 31 -6.67 19.41 -1.59
CA SER A 31 -6.71 20.66 -2.33
C SER A 31 -5.74 20.67 -3.52
N ALA A 32 -5.98 21.55 -4.49
CA ALA A 32 -5.06 21.73 -5.63
C ALA A 32 -3.64 22.11 -5.18
N GLU A 33 -3.50 22.87 -4.09
CA GLU A 33 -2.22 23.22 -3.52
C GLU A 33 -1.52 21.99 -2.93
N GLN A 34 -2.23 21.15 -2.19
CA GLN A 34 -1.69 19.89 -1.67
C GLN A 34 -1.28 18.93 -2.80
N TRP A 35 -2.09 18.83 -3.87
CA TRP A 35 -1.72 18.04 -5.05
C TRP A 35 -0.41 18.51 -5.68
N SER A 36 -0.13 19.82 -5.69
CA SER A 36 1.12 20.35 -6.24
C SER A 36 2.38 19.96 -5.43
N LEU A 37 2.20 19.58 -4.17
CA LEU A 37 3.28 19.14 -3.27
C LEU A 37 3.49 17.63 -3.27
N ILE A 38 2.54 16.86 -3.83
CA ILE A 38 2.63 15.40 -3.91
C ILE A 38 3.50 15.02 -5.11
N THR A 39 4.56 14.29 -4.85
CA THR A 39 5.55 13.86 -5.84
C THR A 39 5.27 12.49 -6.44
N ALA A 40 4.53 11.64 -5.72
CA ALA A 40 4.13 10.31 -6.18
C ALA A 40 2.93 9.78 -5.38
N VAL A 41 2.16 8.88 -6.00
CA VAL A 41 1.13 8.08 -5.35
C VAL A 41 1.55 6.62 -5.38
N TYR A 42 1.61 5.99 -4.23
CA TYR A 42 1.85 4.55 -4.08
C TYR A 42 0.55 3.86 -3.70
N CYS A 43 0.14 2.89 -4.48
CA CYS A 43 -1.14 2.21 -4.31
C CYS A 43 -0.92 0.71 -4.08
N ALA A 44 -1.33 0.21 -2.92
CA ALA A 44 -1.52 -1.20 -2.66
C ALA A 44 -3.01 -1.54 -2.79
N SER A 45 -3.34 -2.59 -3.51
CA SER A 45 -4.73 -2.98 -3.71
C SER A 45 -4.92 -4.49 -3.76
N VAL A 46 -5.92 -4.97 -3.04
CA VAL A 46 -6.50 -6.31 -3.16
C VAL A 46 -7.90 -6.26 -3.79
N ALA A 47 -8.35 -5.07 -4.20
CA ALA A 47 -9.63 -4.85 -4.84
C ALA A 47 -9.58 -5.13 -6.36
N ALA A 48 -10.75 -5.18 -6.98
CA ALA A 48 -10.88 -5.29 -8.44
C ALA A 48 -10.24 -4.09 -9.16
N ASP A 49 -9.68 -4.33 -10.35
CA ASP A 49 -9.00 -3.33 -11.17
C ASP A 49 -9.87 -2.09 -11.47
N SER A 50 -11.18 -2.28 -11.66
CA SER A 50 -12.12 -1.19 -11.88
C SER A 50 -12.14 -0.16 -10.74
N ARG A 51 -11.98 -0.64 -9.49
CA ARG A 51 -11.92 0.25 -8.32
C ARG A 51 -10.60 1.02 -8.27
N VAL A 52 -9.50 0.38 -8.61
CA VAL A 52 -8.19 1.03 -8.72
C VAL A 52 -8.22 2.11 -9.80
N LEU A 53 -8.79 1.81 -10.96
CA LEU A 53 -8.93 2.76 -12.06
C LEU A 53 -9.77 3.98 -11.65
N ALA A 54 -10.91 3.76 -11.00
CA ALA A 54 -11.76 4.86 -10.52
C ALA A 54 -11.05 5.79 -9.52
N ILE A 55 -10.16 5.25 -8.70
CA ILE A 55 -9.33 6.04 -7.77
C ILE A 55 -8.20 6.74 -8.52
N ARG A 56 -7.56 6.04 -9.46
CA ARG A 56 -6.50 6.62 -10.29
C ARG A 56 -6.99 7.83 -11.09
N ASP A 57 -8.22 7.79 -11.58
CA ASP A 57 -8.82 8.89 -12.34
C ASP A 57 -9.03 10.16 -11.50
N GLN A 58 -9.00 10.06 -10.17
CA GLN A 58 -9.06 11.21 -9.27
C GLN A 58 -7.67 11.84 -9.02
N VAL A 59 -6.60 11.14 -9.36
CA VAL A 59 -5.22 11.63 -9.20
C VAL A 59 -4.83 12.45 -10.42
N PRO A 60 -4.30 13.68 -10.26
CA PRO A 60 -3.83 14.49 -11.37
C PRO A 60 -2.83 13.73 -12.25
N SER A 61 -2.99 13.83 -13.57
CA SER A 61 -2.21 13.04 -14.54
C SER A 61 -0.71 13.32 -14.55
N PHE A 62 -0.29 14.45 -14.00
CA PHE A 62 1.13 14.80 -13.87
C PHE A 62 1.83 14.13 -12.69
N ILE A 63 1.07 13.45 -11.80
CA ILE A 63 1.63 12.75 -10.64
C ILE A 63 1.82 11.28 -10.98
N PRO A 64 3.02 10.71 -10.82
CA PRO A 64 3.25 9.28 -10.99
C PRO A 64 2.35 8.45 -10.06
N PHE A 65 1.61 7.50 -10.64
CA PHE A 65 0.79 6.53 -9.90
C PHE A 65 1.45 5.16 -9.98
N ILE A 66 1.96 4.69 -8.85
CA ILE A 66 2.76 3.47 -8.73
C ILE A 66 1.96 2.41 -8.01
N GLN A 67 1.53 1.39 -8.73
CA GLN A 67 0.86 0.24 -8.12
C GLN A 67 1.88 -0.74 -7.56
N ILE A 68 1.82 -0.96 -6.25
CA ILE A 68 2.66 -1.92 -5.54
C ILE A 68 2.11 -3.33 -5.76
N ARG A 69 2.99 -4.29 -5.96
CA ARG A 69 2.66 -5.70 -6.15
C ARG A 69 3.51 -6.58 -5.24
N SER A 70 3.02 -7.76 -4.96
CA SER A 70 3.81 -8.78 -4.26
C SER A 70 4.91 -9.28 -5.19
N GLU A 71 6.12 -9.39 -4.66
CA GLU A 71 7.33 -9.75 -5.38
C GLU A 71 7.92 -11.05 -4.84
N ALA A 72 8.78 -11.70 -5.63
CA ALA A 72 9.52 -12.88 -5.19
C ALA A 72 10.53 -12.55 -4.08
N GLN A 73 11.12 -11.37 -4.15
CA GLN A 73 12.08 -10.86 -3.16
C GLN A 73 12.12 -9.34 -3.22
N ALA A 74 12.10 -8.69 -2.05
CA ALA A 74 12.37 -7.26 -1.88
C ALA A 74 12.80 -7.00 -0.43
N PHE A 75 13.68 -5.99 -0.23
CA PHE A 75 14.13 -5.55 1.10
C PHE A 75 14.62 -6.69 2.00
N ASP A 76 15.41 -7.60 1.44
CA ASP A 76 15.94 -8.81 2.11
C ASP A 76 14.86 -9.83 2.55
N VAL A 77 13.61 -9.65 2.15
CA VAL A 77 12.53 -10.60 2.37
C VAL A 77 12.29 -11.43 1.13
N THR A 78 12.33 -12.76 1.28
CA THR A 78 12.00 -13.71 0.22
C THR A 78 10.58 -14.23 0.42
N ASN A 79 9.75 -14.09 -0.62
CA ASN A 79 8.39 -14.61 -0.62
C ASN A 79 8.41 -16.14 -0.82
N SER A 80 7.84 -16.87 0.14
CA SER A 80 7.82 -18.34 0.09
C SER A 80 6.73 -18.94 -0.80
N TYR A 81 5.84 -18.13 -1.35
CA TYR A 81 4.82 -18.59 -2.30
C TYR A 81 5.47 -19.06 -3.60
N GLN A 82 5.06 -20.21 -4.11
CA GLN A 82 5.53 -20.71 -5.42
C GLN A 82 5.21 -19.71 -6.55
N GLN A 83 4.09 -19.03 -6.42
CA GLN A 83 3.68 -17.92 -7.30
C GLN A 83 3.54 -16.65 -6.45
N PRO A 84 4.59 -15.83 -6.32
CA PRO A 84 4.64 -14.70 -5.41
C PRO A 84 3.51 -13.68 -5.59
N HIS A 85 3.04 -13.49 -6.82
CA HIS A 85 1.94 -12.57 -7.15
C HIS A 85 0.57 -13.01 -6.59
N LEU A 86 0.44 -14.27 -6.13
CA LEU A 86 -0.79 -14.77 -5.50
C LEU A 86 -0.89 -14.39 -4.01
N LEU A 87 0.21 -14.02 -3.38
CA LEU A 87 0.16 -13.43 -2.04
C LEU A 87 -0.49 -12.04 -2.14
N GLY A 88 -1.52 -11.77 -1.33
CA GLY A 88 -2.11 -10.44 -1.25
C GLY A 88 -1.05 -9.38 -0.94
N VAL A 89 -1.10 -8.24 -1.62
CA VAL A 89 -0.09 -7.18 -1.48
C VAL A 89 -0.08 -6.58 -0.07
N ASP A 90 -1.22 -6.52 0.61
CA ASP A 90 -1.34 -6.12 2.01
C ASP A 90 -0.53 -7.02 2.94
N ARG A 91 -0.62 -8.33 2.75
CA ARG A 91 0.17 -9.32 3.49
C ARG A 91 1.66 -9.22 3.15
N TRP A 92 2.00 -9.08 1.87
CA TRP A 92 3.37 -8.86 1.43
C TRP A 92 4.02 -7.65 2.10
N LEU A 93 3.33 -6.52 2.10
CA LEU A 93 3.80 -5.29 2.74
C LEU A 93 3.94 -5.43 4.25
N ALA A 94 3.04 -6.17 4.91
CA ALA A 94 3.15 -6.47 6.34
C ALA A 94 4.39 -7.30 6.67
N LEU A 95 4.71 -8.31 5.84
CA LEU A 95 5.93 -9.11 5.98
C LEU A 95 7.20 -8.25 5.82
N VAL A 96 7.25 -7.41 4.78
CA VAL A 96 8.38 -6.50 4.55
C VAL A 96 8.55 -5.52 5.71
N ALA A 97 7.47 -4.90 6.17
CA ALA A 97 7.51 -3.95 7.28
C ALA A 97 7.94 -4.62 8.60
N ALA A 98 7.45 -5.83 8.88
CA ALA A 98 7.83 -6.57 10.07
C ALA A 98 9.31 -6.97 10.06
N ALA A 99 9.84 -7.40 8.93
CA ALA A 99 11.25 -7.73 8.79
C ALA A 99 12.17 -6.51 8.99
N GLU A 100 11.74 -5.34 8.54
CA GLU A 100 12.46 -4.08 8.75
C GLU A 100 12.43 -3.64 10.22
N LEU A 101 11.29 -3.75 10.89
CA LEU A 101 11.12 -3.35 12.28
C LEU A 101 11.77 -4.31 13.27
N TYR A 102 11.85 -5.59 12.93
CA TYR A 102 12.36 -6.66 13.80
C TYR A 102 13.36 -7.55 13.06
N PRO A 103 14.53 -7.02 12.67
CA PRO A 103 15.51 -7.76 11.90
C PRO A 103 16.01 -8.99 12.68
N ASN A 104 16.25 -10.09 11.94
CA ASN A 104 16.75 -11.36 12.49
C ASN A 104 15.87 -11.98 13.60
N THR A 105 14.58 -11.73 13.57
CA THR A 105 13.61 -12.23 14.54
C THR A 105 12.59 -13.14 13.85
N GLU A 106 12.28 -14.29 14.47
CA GLU A 106 11.14 -15.09 14.03
C GLU A 106 9.84 -14.37 14.43
N LEU A 107 8.95 -14.18 13.46
CA LEU A 107 7.74 -13.39 13.64
C LEU A 107 6.52 -14.18 13.17
N LEU A 108 5.41 -13.99 13.85
CA LEU A 108 4.08 -14.40 13.43
C LEU A 108 3.23 -13.13 13.24
N ILE A 109 2.71 -12.94 12.05
CA ILE A 109 1.88 -11.79 11.72
C ILE A 109 0.42 -12.24 11.62
N ALA A 110 -0.42 -11.74 12.52
CA ALA A 110 -1.86 -11.97 12.48
C ALA A 110 -2.57 -10.66 12.14
N ASP A 111 -3.32 -10.67 11.05
CA ASP A 111 -4.15 -9.55 10.63
C ASP A 111 -5.63 -9.94 10.70
N ALA A 112 -6.36 -9.30 11.60
CA ALA A 112 -7.79 -9.49 11.82
C ALA A 112 -8.57 -8.33 11.19
N GLY A 113 -8.87 -8.46 9.90
CA GLY A 113 -9.67 -7.51 9.15
C GLY A 113 -11.02 -8.11 8.70
N THR A 114 -11.36 -7.97 7.43
CA THR A 114 -12.51 -8.64 6.80
C THR A 114 -12.34 -10.17 6.84
N ALA A 115 -11.10 -10.65 6.77
CA ALA A 115 -10.68 -12.02 7.02
C ALA A 115 -9.55 -12.02 8.07
N LEU A 116 -9.33 -13.15 8.74
CA LEU A 116 -8.15 -13.39 9.56
C LEU A 116 -7.07 -14.03 8.69
N THR A 117 -5.91 -13.40 8.59
CA THR A 117 -4.72 -13.97 7.96
C THR A 117 -3.62 -14.17 8.97
N ILE A 118 -2.83 -15.23 8.80
CA ILE A 118 -1.69 -15.55 9.64
C ILE A 118 -0.51 -15.88 8.72
N ASP A 119 0.58 -15.20 8.91
CA ASP A 119 1.82 -15.31 8.14
C ASP A 119 3.07 -15.47 9.01
#